data_ffb58383dbb3da477769accacd8bd257
#
_entry.id   ffb58383dbb3da477769accacd8bd257
#
_cell.length_a   1.000
_cell.length_b   1.000
_cell.length_c   1.000
_cell.angle_alpha   90.00
_cell.angle_beta   90.00
_cell.angle_gamma   90.00
#
_symmetry.space_group_name_H-M   'P 1'
#
loop_
_entity.id
_entity.type
_entity.pdbx_description
1 polymer ?
#
loop_
_entity_poly.entity_id
_entity_poly.type
_entity_poly.pdbx_seq_one_letter_code
_entity_poly.pdbx_strand_id
1 'polypeptide(L)'
;MSSSTPTKGRVLVADDDPAILRLVTTILEKEGFAVVGARDGREAYKALQDNSNFTAAVFDVVMPHITGPELLRYMRTEKRFNKIPVMMMTAEQDPKLSSDSFAAGAVVFLPKPFTTTQLQTMLRMLVGKAISQS
;
A
#
# COMPACT_ATOMS: atom_id res chain seq x y z
N MET A 1 -4.01 -1.33 -29.05
CA MET A 1 -3.80 -1.53 -28.34
C MET A 1 -4.17 -1.54 -27.28
N SER A 2 -4.72 -1.60 -27.03
CA SER A 2 -5.07 -1.55 -26.00
C SER A 2 -4.39 -1.99 -24.97
N SER A 3 -3.49 -2.04 -25.02
CA SER A 3 -2.56 -2.40 -24.06
C SER A 3 -2.61 -1.65 -22.78
N SER A 4 -3.55 -0.79 -22.64
CA SER A 4 -3.72 -0.05 -21.42
C SER A 4 -4.37 -0.86 -20.30
N THR A 5 -4.80 -2.08 -20.57
CA THR A 5 -5.42 -2.92 -19.55
C THR A 5 -4.34 -3.44 -18.58
N PRO A 6 -4.43 -3.15 -17.28
CA PRO A 6 -3.47 -3.67 -16.32
C PRO A 6 -3.57 -5.19 -16.23
N THR A 7 -2.42 -5.85 -16.16
CA THR A 7 -2.36 -7.31 -16.11
C THR A 7 -1.82 -7.85 -14.79
N LYS A 8 -1.24 -6.99 -13.95
CA LYS A 8 -0.60 -7.45 -12.71
C LYS A 8 -1.48 -7.34 -11.48
N GLY A 9 -2.65 -6.76 -11.61
CA GLY A 9 -3.57 -6.64 -10.49
C GLY A 9 -3.81 -5.20 -10.08
N ARG A 10 -4.38 -5.04 -8.90
CA ARG A 10 -4.82 -3.75 -8.39
C ARG A 10 -4.14 -3.46 -7.05
N VAL A 11 -3.67 -2.24 -6.88
CA VAL A 11 -3.00 -1.81 -5.65
C VAL A 11 -3.74 -0.63 -5.05
N LEU A 12 -3.99 -0.69 -3.75
CA LEU A 12 -4.56 0.43 -3.00
C LEU A 12 -3.41 1.26 -2.44
N VAL A 13 -3.38 2.55 -2.78
CA VAL A 13 -2.33 3.47 -2.31
C VAL A 13 -2.98 4.57 -1.50
N ALA A 14 -2.52 4.77 -0.27
CA ALA A 14 -3.05 5.82 0.60
C ALA A 14 -1.93 6.70 1.13
N ASP A 15 -2.03 8.01 0.89
CA ASP A 15 -1.10 9.00 1.38
C ASP A 15 -1.79 10.36 1.32
N ASP A 16 -1.68 11.16 2.38
CA ASP A 16 -2.32 12.47 2.41
C ASP A 16 -1.52 13.55 1.69
N ASP A 17 -0.30 13.26 1.27
CA ASP A 17 0.49 14.16 0.43
C ASP A 17 0.14 13.87 -1.04
N PRO A 18 -0.53 14.80 -1.74
CA PRO A 18 -0.95 14.55 -3.11
C PRO A 18 0.21 14.32 -4.08
N ALA A 19 1.37 14.91 -3.82
CA ALA A 19 2.54 14.70 -4.67
C ALA A 19 3.07 13.28 -4.55
N ILE A 20 3.13 12.75 -3.32
CA ILE A 20 3.56 11.37 -3.09
C ILE A 20 2.54 10.40 -3.68
N LEU A 21 1.26 10.65 -3.45
CA LEU A 21 0.20 9.79 -3.99
C LEU A 21 0.30 9.69 -5.52
N ARG A 22 0.50 10.84 -6.17
CA ARG A 22 0.64 10.88 -7.63
C ARG A 22 1.90 10.15 -8.10
N LEU A 23 3.03 10.37 -7.41
CA LEU A 23 4.29 9.72 -7.76
C LEU A 23 4.18 8.20 -7.67
N VAL A 24 3.67 7.70 -6.55
CA VAL A 24 3.52 6.27 -6.34
C VAL A 24 2.56 5.67 -7.37
N THR A 25 1.43 6.34 -7.59
CA THR A 25 0.45 5.90 -8.59
C THR A 25 1.09 5.77 -9.98
N THR A 26 1.84 6.79 -10.39
CA THR A 26 2.49 6.80 -11.71
C THR A 26 3.47 5.64 -11.85
N ILE A 27 4.28 5.40 -10.82
CA ILE A 27 5.26 4.33 -10.86
C ILE A 27 4.58 2.96 -10.94
N LEU A 28 3.53 2.75 -10.12
CA LEU A 28 2.81 1.48 -10.12
C LEU A 28 2.09 1.22 -11.44
N GLU A 29 1.51 2.26 -12.04
CA GLU A 29 0.85 2.11 -13.33
C GLU A 29 1.83 1.74 -14.42
N LYS A 30 3.04 2.31 -14.38
CA LYS A 30 4.09 1.93 -15.34
C LYS A 30 4.55 0.50 -15.14
N GLU A 31 4.42 -0.04 -13.94
CA GLU A 31 4.76 -1.44 -13.67
C GLU A 31 3.63 -2.40 -14.05
N GLY A 32 2.49 -1.89 -14.51
CA GLY A 32 1.40 -2.72 -15.00
C GLY A 32 0.26 -2.93 -14.03
N PHE A 33 0.18 -2.16 -12.94
CA PHE A 33 -0.90 -2.27 -11.95
C PHE A 33 -1.98 -1.24 -12.20
N ALA A 34 -3.22 -1.60 -11.88
CA ALA A 34 -4.27 -0.61 -11.69
C ALA A 34 -4.12 -0.05 -10.27
N VAL A 35 -4.35 1.24 -10.10
CA VAL A 35 -4.18 1.88 -8.80
C VAL A 35 -5.47 2.52 -8.36
N VAL A 36 -5.86 2.27 -7.11
CA VAL A 36 -6.92 3.01 -6.44
C VAL A 36 -6.23 3.90 -5.41
N GLY A 37 -6.34 5.21 -5.59
CA GLY A 37 -5.71 6.17 -4.70
C GLY A 37 -6.65 6.64 -3.61
N ALA A 38 -6.11 6.84 -2.41
CA ALA A 38 -6.85 7.36 -1.28
C ALA A 38 -6.01 8.47 -0.64
N ARG A 39 -6.64 9.58 -0.28
CA ARG A 39 -5.94 10.74 0.27
C ARG A 39 -5.83 10.69 1.79
N ASP A 40 -6.47 9.75 2.42
CA ASP A 40 -6.39 9.54 3.86
C ASP A 40 -6.90 8.15 4.21
N GLY A 41 -6.82 7.80 5.48
CA GLY A 41 -7.22 6.48 5.93
C GLY A 41 -8.71 6.20 5.78
N ARG A 42 -9.54 7.24 5.83
CA ARG A 42 -10.98 7.08 5.66
C ARG A 42 -11.32 6.69 4.22
N GLU A 43 -10.69 7.35 3.25
CA GLU A 43 -10.88 7.00 1.84
C GLU A 43 -10.37 5.59 1.56
N ALA A 44 -9.24 5.22 2.16
CA ALA A 44 -8.69 3.87 2.01
C ALA A 44 -9.63 2.82 2.58
N TYR A 45 -10.19 3.10 3.75
CA TYR A 45 -11.16 2.19 4.38
C TYR A 45 -12.37 2.00 3.45
N LYS A 46 -12.90 3.10 2.91
CA LYS A 46 -14.03 3.02 1.98
C LYS A 46 -13.68 2.24 0.72
N ALA A 47 -12.47 2.42 0.19
CA ALA A 47 -12.02 1.68 -0.99
C ALA A 47 -12.02 0.18 -0.72
N LEU A 48 -11.57 -0.23 0.48
CA LEU A 48 -11.59 -1.64 0.87
C LEU A 48 -13.03 -2.16 0.99
N GLN A 49 -13.94 -1.34 1.52
CA GLN A 49 -15.34 -1.75 1.62
C GLN A 49 -15.97 -1.95 0.25
N ASP A 50 -15.60 -1.10 -0.71
CA ASP A 50 -16.18 -1.15 -2.04
C ASP A 50 -15.59 -2.27 -2.89
N ASN A 51 -14.36 -2.71 -2.61
CA ASN A 51 -13.71 -3.72 -3.41
C ASN A 51 -12.64 -4.45 -2.60
N SER A 52 -12.72 -5.75 -2.56
CA SER A 52 -11.77 -6.57 -1.79
C SER A 52 -10.67 -7.17 -2.68
N ASN A 53 -10.71 -6.91 -3.98
CA ASN A 53 -9.81 -7.58 -4.92
C ASN A 53 -8.52 -6.80 -5.16
N PHE A 54 -7.74 -6.62 -4.08
CA PHE A 54 -6.45 -5.95 -4.17
C PHE A 54 -5.32 -6.96 -4.08
N THR A 55 -4.31 -6.78 -4.94
CA THR A 55 -3.10 -7.61 -4.93
C THR A 55 -2.15 -7.18 -3.81
N ALA A 56 -2.13 -5.89 -3.52
CA ALA A 56 -1.26 -5.30 -2.51
C ALA A 56 -1.80 -3.95 -2.07
N ALA A 57 -1.25 -3.43 -0.99
CA ALA A 57 -1.59 -2.08 -0.52
C ALA A 57 -0.32 -1.35 -0.09
N VAL A 58 -0.31 -0.04 -0.29
CA VAL A 58 0.81 0.83 0.08
C VAL A 58 0.22 1.99 0.89
N PHE A 59 0.55 2.06 2.17
CA PHE A 59 -0.02 3.06 3.08
C PHE A 59 1.06 3.94 3.70
N ASP A 60 0.79 5.24 3.76
CA ASP A 60 1.56 6.12 4.63
C ASP A 60 1.24 5.76 6.09
N VAL A 61 2.24 5.79 6.94
CA VAL A 61 2.05 5.48 8.35
C VAL A 61 1.17 6.54 9.03
N VAL A 62 1.43 7.82 8.75
CA VAL A 62 0.72 8.93 9.39
C VAL A 62 -0.27 9.56 8.41
N MET A 63 -1.55 9.35 8.67
CA MET A 63 -2.63 9.93 7.86
C MET A 63 -3.74 10.45 8.77
N PRO A 64 -4.49 11.48 8.31
CA PRO A 64 -5.66 11.93 9.07
C PRO A 64 -6.70 10.82 9.21
N HIS A 65 -7.44 10.87 10.28
CA HIS A 65 -8.59 10.01 10.62
C HIS A 65 -8.19 8.59 11.01
N ILE A 66 -7.59 7.84 10.09
CA ILE A 66 -7.16 6.46 10.34
C ILE A 66 -5.71 6.36 9.92
N THR A 67 -4.83 5.94 10.82
CA THR A 67 -3.41 5.78 10.49
C THR A 67 -3.19 4.50 9.69
N GLY A 68 -1.99 4.41 9.06
CA GLY A 68 -1.62 3.20 8.34
C GLY A 68 -1.69 1.95 9.20
N PRO A 69 -1.08 1.94 10.39
CA PRO A 69 -1.17 0.77 11.27
C PRO A 69 -2.59 0.41 11.69
N GLU A 70 -3.44 1.40 11.95
CA GLU A 70 -4.84 1.13 12.29
C GLU A 70 -5.58 0.47 11.13
N LEU A 71 -5.37 0.97 9.93
CA LEU A 71 -5.98 0.42 8.74
C LEU A 71 -5.50 -1.01 8.50
N LEU A 72 -4.21 -1.25 8.69
CA LEU A 72 -3.63 -2.58 8.55
C LEU A 72 -4.21 -3.57 9.56
N ARG A 73 -4.37 -3.16 10.82
CA ARG A 73 -5.01 -4.02 11.83
C ARG A 73 -6.41 -4.41 11.41
N TYR A 74 -7.18 -3.43 10.93
CA TYR A 74 -8.51 -3.71 10.41
C TYR A 74 -8.45 -4.79 9.32
N MET A 75 -7.53 -4.64 8.36
CA MET A 75 -7.39 -5.60 7.27
C MET A 75 -7.07 -7.01 7.78
N ARG A 76 -6.24 -7.11 8.80
CA ARG A 76 -5.83 -8.41 9.34
C ARG A 76 -6.95 -9.14 10.08
N THR A 77 -7.99 -8.42 10.51
CA THR A 77 -9.13 -9.05 11.17
C THR A 77 -10.23 -9.47 10.19
N GLU A 78 -10.11 -9.11 8.92
CA GLU A 78 -11.13 -9.40 7.91
C GLU A 78 -10.65 -10.47 6.94
N LYS A 79 -11.41 -11.52 6.75
CA LYS A 79 -11.05 -12.61 5.83
C LYS A 79 -10.77 -12.10 4.42
N ARG A 80 -11.51 -11.09 3.99
CA ARG A 80 -11.36 -10.53 2.64
C ARG A 80 -10.01 -9.88 2.41
N PHE A 81 -9.35 -9.43 3.49
CA PHE A 81 -8.16 -8.59 3.39
C PHE A 81 -6.94 -9.15 4.10
N ASN A 82 -7.09 -10.21 4.89
CA ASN A 82 -6.03 -10.63 5.82
C ASN A 82 -4.79 -11.20 5.13
N LYS A 83 -4.87 -11.49 3.85
CA LYS A 83 -3.73 -12.00 3.08
C LYS A 83 -3.12 -10.97 2.13
N ILE A 84 -3.70 -9.78 2.06
CA ILE A 84 -3.17 -8.73 1.19
C ILE A 84 -1.86 -8.22 1.79
N PRO A 85 -0.74 -8.31 1.06
CA PRO A 85 0.53 -7.78 1.56
C PRO A 85 0.51 -6.27 1.58
N VAL A 86 1.10 -5.67 2.64
CA VAL A 86 1.06 -4.23 2.84
C VAL A 86 2.46 -3.67 3.00
N MET A 87 2.76 -2.61 2.24
CA MET A 87 3.95 -1.81 2.38
C MET A 87 3.59 -0.54 3.15
N MET A 88 4.41 -0.19 4.14
CA MET A 88 4.26 1.07 4.86
C MET A 88 5.31 2.06 4.40
N MET A 89 4.88 3.29 4.09
CA MET A 89 5.78 4.41 3.81
C MET A 89 5.88 5.27 5.05
N THR A 90 7.09 5.67 5.43
CA THR A 90 7.28 6.48 6.63
C THR A 90 8.27 7.61 6.38
N ALA A 91 7.87 8.84 6.71
CA ALA A 91 8.72 10.02 6.58
C ALA A 91 9.70 10.13 7.74
N GLU A 92 9.39 9.50 8.86
CA GLU A 92 10.21 9.62 10.05
C GLU A 92 10.57 8.25 10.59
N GLN A 93 11.75 8.19 11.19
CA GLN A 93 12.18 6.97 11.85
C GLN A 93 11.65 6.98 13.28
N ASP A 94 10.35 6.78 13.42
CA ASP A 94 9.73 6.66 14.72
C ASP A 94 9.69 5.16 15.06
N PRO A 95 10.51 4.70 16.01
CA PRO A 95 10.56 3.28 16.35
C PRO A 95 9.21 2.72 16.79
N LYS A 96 8.40 3.55 17.45
CA LYS A 96 7.10 3.10 17.91
C LYS A 96 6.16 2.84 16.74
N LEU A 97 6.13 3.74 15.76
CA LEU A 97 5.27 3.57 14.59
C LEU A 97 5.70 2.38 13.75
N SER A 98 7.01 2.18 13.60
CA SER A 98 7.54 1.02 12.88
C SER A 98 7.17 -0.27 13.61
N SER A 99 7.35 -0.28 14.95
CA SER A 99 7.01 -1.42 15.77
C SER A 99 5.51 -1.74 15.69
N ASP A 100 4.67 -0.70 15.75
CA ASP A 100 3.22 -0.86 15.63
C ASP A 100 2.84 -1.45 14.28
N SER A 101 3.51 -1.01 13.22
CA SER A 101 3.25 -1.52 11.88
C SER A 101 3.64 -2.98 11.74
N PHE A 102 4.79 -3.38 12.29
CA PHE A 102 5.18 -4.79 12.32
C PHE A 102 4.19 -5.62 13.12
N ALA A 103 3.81 -5.13 14.29
CA ALA A 103 2.86 -5.85 15.13
C ALA A 103 1.52 -6.01 14.42
N ALA A 104 1.16 -5.06 13.55
CA ALA A 104 -0.08 -5.12 12.77
C ALA A 104 0.06 -5.99 11.52
N GLY A 105 1.27 -6.42 11.17
CA GLY A 105 1.48 -7.35 10.07
C GLY A 105 1.98 -6.74 8.77
N ALA A 106 2.64 -5.58 8.82
CA ALA A 106 3.26 -5.00 7.63
C ALA A 106 4.40 -5.88 7.14
N VAL A 107 4.55 -5.99 5.83
CA VAL A 107 5.51 -6.88 5.20
C VAL A 107 6.79 -6.14 4.81
N VAL A 108 6.66 -4.91 4.34
CA VAL A 108 7.76 -4.12 3.79
C VAL A 108 7.63 -2.68 4.27
N PHE A 109 8.78 -2.02 4.50
CA PHE A 109 8.83 -0.60 4.86
C PHE A 109 9.62 0.16 3.81
N LEU A 110 9.13 1.32 3.43
CA LEU A 110 9.78 2.21 2.48
C LEU A 110 9.96 3.59 3.13
N PRO A 111 11.18 3.94 3.55
CA PRO A 111 11.42 5.27 4.14
C PRO A 111 11.29 6.38 3.10
N LYS A 112 10.71 7.49 3.50
CA LYS A 112 10.67 8.71 2.70
C LYS A 112 11.86 9.60 3.07
N PRO A 113 12.45 10.31 2.12
CA PRO A 113 12.17 10.27 0.70
C PRO A 113 12.74 9.00 0.06
N PHE A 114 12.09 8.54 -0.98
CA PHE A 114 12.53 7.33 -1.68
C PHE A 114 12.75 7.64 -3.17
N THR A 115 13.56 6.81 -3.82
CA THR A 115 13.75 6.90 -5.27
C THR A 115 12.78 5.97 -5.97
N THR A 116 12.58 6.20 -7.26
CA THR A 116 11.77 5.32 -8.10
C THR A 116 12.28 3.88 -8.01
N THR A 117 13.60 3.70 -8.07
CA THR A 117 14.21 2.37 -7.99
C THR A 117 13.91 1.68 -6.66
N GLN A 118 13.97 2.44 -5.55
CA GLN A 118 13.67 1.86 -4.24
C GLN A 118 12.22 1.39 -4.16
N LEU A 119 11.28 2.20 -4.64
CA LEU A 119 9.88 1.79 -4.66
C LEU A 119 9.69 0.56 -5.53
N GLN A 120 10.28 0.53 -6.72
CA GLN A 120 10.18 -0.61 -7.63
C GLN A 120 10.71 -1.88 -6.98
N THR A 121 11.86 -1.80 -6.31
CA THR A 121 12.45 -2.95 -5.62
C THR A 121 11.55 -3.46 -4.51
N MET A 122 11.03 -2.55 -3.69
CA MET A 122 10.14 -2.93 -2.59
C MET A 122 8.83 -3.51 -3.10
N LEU A 123 8.32 -2.96 -4.20
CA LEU A 123 7.10 -3.45 -4.82
C LEU A 123 7.27 -4.89 -5.29
N ARG A 124 8.40 -5.20 -5.92
CA ARG A 124 8.68 -6.56 -6.38
C ARG A 124 8.74 -7.54 -5.21
N MET A 125 9.36 -7.14 -4.12
CA MET A 125 9.41 -7.96 -2.90
C MET A 125 8.00 -8.19 -2.35
N LEU A 126 7.19 -7.14 -2.32
CA LEU A 126 5.83 -7.20 -1.80
C LEU A 126 4.96 -8.15 -2.63
N VAL A 127 4.97 -7.97 -3.95
CA VAL A 127 4.17 -8.78 -4.86
C VAL A 127 4.70 -10.22 -4.93
N GLY A 128 6.02 -10.38 -4.85
CA GLY A 128 6.64 -11.70 -4.79
C GLY A 128 6.17 -12.50 -3.59
N LYS A 129 6.02 -11.86 -2.43
CA LYS A 129 5.49 -12.52 -1.25
C LYS A 129 4.03 -12.93 -1.43
N ALA A 130 3.23 -12.08 -2.08
CA ALA A 130 1.85 -12.42 -2.38
C ALA A 130 1.76 -13.65 -3.28
N ILE A 131 2.60 -13.72 -4.30
CA ILE A 131 2.65 -14.87 -5.21
C ILE A 131 3.09 -16.12 -4.47
N SER A 132 4.11 -15.99 -3.60
CA SER A 132 4.65 -17.12 -2.85
C SER A 132 3.64 -17.72 -1.89
N GLN A 133 2.67 -16.93 -1.44
CA GLN A 133 1.68 -17.37 -0.47
C GLN A 133 0.43 -17.96 -1.12
N SER A 134 0.33 -17.85 -2.42
CA SER A 134 -0.85 -18.36 -3.13
C SER A 134 -0.69 -19.87 -3.50
#